data_1be5d99083b1dd64f9a1103079cc8f14
#
_entry.id   1be5d99083b1dd64f9a1103079cc8f14
#
_cell.length_a   1.000
_cell.length_b   1.000
_cell.length_c   1.000
_cell.angle_alpha   90.00
_cell.angle_beta   90.00
_cell.angle_gamma   90.00
#
_symmetry.space_group_name_H-M   'P 1'
#
loop_
_entity.id
_entity.type
_entity.pdbx_description
1 polymer ?
#
loop_
_entity_poly.entity_id
_entity_poly.type
_entity_poly.pdbx_seq_one_letter_code
_entity_poly.pdbx_strand_id
1 'polypeptide(L)'
;MTSIDFRSFLPAALPHVIAAVVMFFAASLLFSPSVFDGKHLNQGDITNNVGMSKEARDLQRKDGEIPQWTDSMFGGMPTTQITGTDIGTAPKFIWLAIRKAMPMEVGTVLVAMISAYVLGLCLGLSPWLALILGLGFGLSSLNVLYLAAGHATKVRAIATMPGVVAGVMLAFRGRMWAGAGVAAFFAALHLEADHVQMTYYLLYLLGAIAVGAWVHAAVKGTLLRAAQSSGVLLLAGLLSALPQTGQLALTEQYSEFTTRGKANV
;
A
#
# COMPACT_ATOMS: atom_id res chain seq x y z
N MET A 1 -32.44 14.28 9.05
CA MET A 1 -31.72 14.17 7.76
C MET A 1 -31.39 15.61 7.34
N THR A 2 -30.16 16.06 7.56
CA THR A 2 -29.71 17.39 7.11
C THR A 2 -29.58 17.32 5.59
N SER A 3 -30.36 18.13 4.89
CA SER A 3 -30.25 18.31 3.44
C SER A 3 -28.82 18.76 3.11
N ILE A 4 -28.11 17.98 2.29
CA ILE A 4 -26.79 18.37 1.78
C ILE A 4 -27.01 19.58 0.87
N ASP A 5 -26.51 20.74 1.28
CA ASP A 5 -26.56 21.94 0.46
C ASP A 5 -25.52 21.83 -0.66
N PHE A 6 -25.97 21.40 -1.82
CA PHE A 6 -25.14 21.22 -3.02
C PHE A 6 -24.43 22.50 -3.48
N ARG A 7 -24.97 23.68 -3.14
CA ARG A 7 -24.37 24.97 -3.54
C ARG A 7 -23.10 25.31 -2.74
N SER A 8 -22.99 24.84 -1.51
CA SER A 8 -21.78 25.01 -0.68
C SER A 8 -20.78 23.87 -0.90
N PHE A 9 -21.25 22.68 -1.31
CA PHE A 9 -20.41 21.50 -1.52
C PHE A 9 -19.49 21.64 -2.76
N LEU A 10 -20.00 22.13 -3.88
CA LEU A 10 -19.26 22.25 -5.14
C LEU A 10 -17.98 23.11 -5.03
N PRO A 11 -17.99 24.32 -4.43
CA PRO A 11 -16.76 25.11 -4.29
C PRO A 11 -15.72 24.45 -3.37
N ALA A 12 -16.17 23.71 -2.35
CA ALA A 12 -15.27 23.01 -1.45
C ALA A 12 -14.63 21.77 -2.09
N ALA A 13 -15.36 21.05 -2.95
CA ALA A 13 -14.87 19.86 -3.63
C ALA A 13 -13.95 20.18 -4.83
N LEU A 14 -14.12 21.31 -5.48
CA LEU A 14 -13.44 21.67 -6.72
C LEU A 14 -11.90 21.57 -6.63
N PRO A 15 -11.22 22.10 -5.60
CA PRO A 15 -9.76 21.97 -5.49
C PRO A 15 -9.30 20.50 -5.40
N HIS A 16 -10.08 19.63 -4.75
CA HIS A 16 -9.76 18.22 -4.62
C HIS A 16 -9.95 17.47 -5.95
N VAL A 17 -10.98 17.81 -6.71
CA VAL A 17 -11.20 17.26 -8.07
C VAL A 17 -10.08 17.68 -9.00
N ILE A 18 -9.70 18.96 -8.98
CA ILE A 18 -8.58 19.46 -9.78
C ILE A 18 -7.28 18.74 -9.39
N ALA A 19 -7.01 18.58 -8.09
CA ALA A 19 -5.84 17.86 -7.62
C ALA A 19 -5.81 16.41 -8.12
N ALA A 20 -6.94 15.70 -8.05
CA ALA A 20 -7.04 14.32 -8.56
C ALA A 20 -6.78 14.24 -10.08
N VAL A 21 -7.36 15.17 -10.86
CA VAL A 21 -7.14 15.26 -12.30
C VAL A 21 -5.68 15.56 -12.63
N VAL A 22 -5.05 16.53 -11.95
CA VAL A 22 -3.65 16.87 -12.18
C VAL A 22 -2.73 15.68 -11.84
N MET A 23 -2.95 15.01 -10.72
CA MET A 23 -2.18 13.82 -10.33
C MET A 23 -2.33 12.69 -11.36
N PHE A 24 -3.55 12.44 -11.85
CA PHE A 24 -3.80 11.44 -12.88
C PHE A 24 -3.05 11.76 -14.19
N PHE A 25 -3.13 13.00 -14.66
CA PHE A 25 -2.42 13.42 -15.87
C PHE A 25 -0.91 13.40 -15.68
N ALA A 26 -0.39 13.81 -14.52
CA ALA A 26 1.03 13.77 -14.24
C ALA A 26 1.58 12.33 -14.26
N ALA A 27 0.88 11.36 -13.65
CA ALA A 27 1.23 9.95 -13.70
C ALA A 27 1.15 9.39 -15.13
N SER A 28 0.10 9.73 -15.87
CA SER A 28 -0.10 9.28 -17.26
C SER A 28 0.95 9.83 -18.22
N LEU A 29 1.36 11.09 -18.06
CA LEU A 29 2.41 11.71 -18.87
C LEU A 29 3.79 11.11 -18.56
N LEU A 30 4.10 10.82 -17.29
CA LEU A 30 5.36 10.17 -16.91
C LEU A 30 5.53 8.82 -17.61
N PHE A 31 4.45 8.06 -17.74
CA PHE A 31 4.42 6.75 -18.40
C PHE A 31 3.67 6.79 -19.73
N SER A 32 3.78 7.90 -20.46
CA SER A 32 3.09 8.09 -21.73
C SER A 32 3.25 6.94 -22.74
N PRO A 33 4.42 6.30 -22.90
CA PRO A 33 4.55 5.16 -23.80
C PRO A 33 3.69 3.95 -23.39
N SER A 34 3.48 3.73 -22.07
CA SER A 34 2.59 2.66 -21.61
C SER A 34 1.12 2.99 -21.80
N VAL A 35 0.76 4.27 -21.69
CA VAL A 35 -0.63 4.72 -21.80
C VAL A 35 -1.08 4.84 -23.26
N PHE A 36 -0.23 5.44 -24.13
CA PHE A 36 -0.65 5.82 -25.48
C PHE A 36 -0.13 4.88 -26.57
N ASP A 37 1.05 4.26 -26.35
CA ASP A 37 1.68 3.40 -27.37
C ASP A 37 1.51 1.90 -27.06
N GLY A 38 0.86 1.54 -25.93
CA GLY A 38 0.74 0.15 -25.48
C GLY A 38 2.06 -0.54 -25.13
N LYS A 39 3.12 0.24 -24.91
CA LYS A 39 4.44 -0.30 -24.54
C LYS A 39 4.43 -0.72 -23.07
N HIS A 40 5.25 -1.71 -22.75
CA HIS A 40 5.45 -2.15 -21.38
C HIS A 40 6.87 -1.87 -20.92
N LEU A 41 7.03 -1.56 -19.63
CA LEU A 41 8.35 -1.45 -19.04
C LEU A 41 9.05 -2.82 -19.11
N ASN A 42 10.29 -2.83 -19.58
CA ASN A 42 11.12 -4.03 -19.51
C ASN A 42 11.70 -4.13 -18.09
N GLN A 43 11.07 -4.96 -17.26
CA GLN A 43 11.33 -5.07 -15.83
C GLN A 43 11.97 -6.44 -15.55
N GLY A 44 13.27 -6.47 -15.23
CA GLY A 44 14.02 -7.70 -15.02
C GLY A 44 13.41 -8.62 -13.96
N ASP A 45 13.04 -8.08 -12.81
CA ASP A 45 12.46 -8.88 -11.71
C ASP A 45 11.10 -9.48 -12.09
N ILE A 46 10.28 -8.75 -12.84
CA ILE A 46 8.99 -9.29 -13.32
C ILE A 46 9.24 -10.38 -14.35
N THR A 47 10.18 -10.19 -15.27
CA THR A 47 10.55 -11.21 -16.25
C THR A 47 11.03 -12.49 -15.56
N ASN A 48 11.88 -12.34 -14.54
CA ASN A 48 12.35 -13.47 -13.73
C ASN A 48 11.18 -14.16 -13.00
N ASN A 49 10.28 -13.39 -12.38
CA ASN A 49 9.12 -13.95 -11.69
C ASN A 49 8.17 -14.70 -12.64
N VAL A 50 7.98 -14.19 -13.87
CA VAL A 50 7.21 -14.89 -14.91
C VAL A 50 7.86 -16.21 -15.27
N GLY A 51 9.19 -16.24 -15.40
CA GLY A 51 9.95 -17.49 -15.63
C GLY A 51 9.80 -18.49 -14.48
N MET A 52 10.02 -18.03 -13.24
CA MET A 52 9.91 -18.84 -12.03
C MET A 52 8.52 -19.44 -11.82
N SER A 53 7.47 -18.67 -12.13
CA SER A 53 6.07 -19.10 -11.96
C SER A 53 5.50 -19.84 -13.17
N LYS A 54 6.29 -20.09 -14.23
CA LYS A 54 5.78 -20.65 -15.49
C LYS A 54 5.14 -22.02 -15.31
N GLU A 55 5.83 -22.96 -14.66
CA GLU A 55 5.32 -24.29 -14.39
C GLU A 55 3.99 -24.27 -13.65
N ALA A 56 3.91 -23.53 -12.55
CA ALA A 56 2.69 -23.42 -11.75
C ALA A 56 1.52 -22.83 -12.57
N ARG A 57 1.79 -21.85 -13.43
CA ARG A 57 0.78 -21.23 -14.30
C ARG A 57 0.35 -22.15 -15.44
N ASP A 58 1.26 -22.93 -16.00
CA ASP A 58 0.96 -23.87 -17.06
C ASP A 58 0.08 -25.01 -16.50
N LEU A 59 0.39 -25.53 -15.31
CA LEU A 59 -0.45 -26.50 -14.61
C LEU A 59 -1.83 -25.90 -14.25
N GLN A 60 -1.87 -24.67 -13.76
CA GLN A 60 -3.14 -23.99 -13.49
C GLN A 60 -4.02 -23.88 -14.75
N ARG A 61 -3.44 -23.58 -15.91
CA ARG A 61 -4.19 -23.53 -17.16
C ARG A 61 -4.74 -24.88 -17.58
N LYS A 62 -4.02 -25.96 -17.27
CA LYS A 62 -4.39 -27.33 -17.63
C LYS A 62 -5.42 -27.92 -16.66
N ASP A 63 -5.20 -27.74 -15.36
CA ASP A 63 -5.92 -28.46 -14.31
C ASP A 63 -6.93 -27.55 -13.56
N GLY A 64 -6.91 -26.23 -13.82
CA GLY A 64 -7.81 -25.24 -13.21
C GLY A 64 -7.33 -24.70 -11.87
N GLU A 65 -6.36 -25.34 -11.21
CA GLU A 65 -5.86 -25.00 -9.88
C GLU A 65 -4.35 -24.75 -9.89
N ILE A 66 -3.86 -23.82 -9.07
CA ILE A 66 -2.42 -23.63 -8.86
C ILE A 66 -1.90 -24.78 -8.01
N PRO A 67 -0.87 -25.51 -8.45
CA PRO A 67 -0.26 -26.55 -7.63
C PRO A 67 0.37 -25.93 -6.38
N GLN A 68 0.33 -26.63 -5.26
CA GLN A 68 0.92 -26.14 -4.01
C GLN A 68 2.45 -26.22 -3.99
N TRP A 69 3.03 -27.01 -4.89
CA TRP A 69 4.47 -27.27 -5.01
C TRP A 69 4.93 -27.13 -6.44
N THR A 70 6.15 -26.64 -6.65
CA THR A 70 6.84 -26.61 -7.95
C THR A 70 8.23 -27.21 -7.81
N ASP A 71 8.64 -28.00 -8.78
CA ASP A 71 9.99 -28.59 -8.85
C ASP A 71 10.96 -27.74 -9.68
N SER A 72 10.45 -26.71 -10.38
CA SER A 72 11.25 -25.88 -11.29
C SER A 72 12.23 -24.94 -10.59
N MET A 73 12.11 -24.76 -9.25
CA MET A 73 12.92 -23.83 -8.48
C MET A 73 13.59 -24.50 -7.29
N PHE A 74 14.89 -24.27 -7.13
CA PHE A 74 15.71 -24.70 -5.96
C PHE A 74 15.61 -26.18 -5.59
N GLY A 75 15.23 -27.05 -6.55
CA GLY A 75 14.99 -28.48 -6.27
C GLY A 75 13.63 -28.77 -5.63
N GLY A 76 12.75 -27.79 -5.61
CA GLY A 76 11.39 -27.87 -5.10
C GLY A 76 11.10 -26.83 -4.01
N MET A 77 9.94 -26.15 -4.16
CA MET A 77 9.47 -25.18 -3.16
C MET A 77 7.96 -24.97 -3.24
N PRO A 78 7.33 -24.42 -2.16
CA PRO A 78 5.92 -24.04 -2.21
C PRO A 78 5.66 -22.94 -3.24
N THR A 79 4.67 -23.15 -4.12
CA THR A 79 4.29 -22.17 -5.15
C THR A 79 3.78 -20.86 -4.56
N THR A 80 3.21 -20.89 -3.35
CA THR A 80 2.73 -19.71 -2.63
C THR A 80 3.81 -18.65 -2.40
N GLN A 81 5.09 -19.06 -2.38
CA GLN A 81 6.22 -18.12 -2.25
C GLN A 81 6.57 -17.43 -3.58
N ILE A 82 6.05 -17.90 -4.70
CA ILE A 82 6.29 -17.35 -6.05
C ILE A 82 5.04 -16.66 -6.59
N THR A 83 3.88 -17.31 -6.46
CA THR A 83 2.61 -16.83 -7.03
C THR A 83 1.73 -16.05 -6.03
N GLY A 84 2.06 -16.13 -4.74
CA GLY A 84 1.17 -15.72 -3.65
C GLY A 84 0.00 -16.69 -3.47
N THR A 85 -0.90 -16.36 -2.56
CA THR A 85 -2.15 -17.12 -2.34
C THR A 85 -3.25 -16.63 -3.28
N ASP A 86 -4.11 -17.56 -3.76
CA ASP A 86 -5.27 -17.23 -4.58
C ASP A 86 -6.47 -16.70 -3.77
N ILE A 87 -6.29 -16.45 -2.49
CA ILE A 87 -7.35 -15.94 -1.61
C ILE A 87 -7.73 -14.53 -2.08
N GLY A 88 -8.96 -14.36 -2.53
CA GLY A 88 -9.53 -13.05 -2.90
C GLY A 88 -9.79 -12.21 -1.66
N THR A 89 -9.04 -11.12 -1.49
CA THR A 89 -9.23 -10.15 -0.40
C THR A 89 -9.70 -8.82 -0.96
N ALA A 90 -10.43 -8.03 -0.15
CA ALA A 90 -10.88 -6.71 -0.59
C ALA A 90 -9.73 -5.81 -1.08
N PRO A 91 -8.55 -5.72 -0.41
CA PRO A 91 -7.41 -4.97 -0.93
C PRO A 91 -6.88 -5.49 -2.26
N LYS A 92 -6.87 -6.80 -2.47
CA LYS A 92 -6.47 -7.42 -3.75
C LYS A 92 -7.39 -6.99 -4.89
N PHE A 93 -8.71 -6.95 -4.65
CA PHE A 93 -9.66 -6.47 -5.64
C PHE A 93 -9.47 -4.99 -6.00
N ILE A 94 -9.07 -4.15 -5.05
CA ILE A 94 -8.74 -2.74 -5.32
C ILE A 94 -7.54 -2.65 -6.27
N TRP A 95 -6.45 -3.37 -5.99
CA TRP A 95 -5.27 -3.40 -6.87
C TRP A 95 -5.60 -3.99 -8.25
N LEU A 96 -6.46 -5.02 -8.31
CA LEU A 96 -6.94 -5.57 -9.57
C LEU A 96 -7.77 -4.57 -10.37
N ALA A 97 -8.65 -3.81 -9.71
CA ALA A 97 -9.44 -2.77 -10.36
C ALA A 97 -8.55 -1.66 -10.94
N ILE A 98 -7.55 -1.21 -10.18
CA ILE A 98 -6.55 -0.23 -10.66
C ILE A 98 -5.83 -0.77 -11.91
N ARG A 99 -5.34 -2.02 -11.86
CA ARG A 99 -4.64 -2.66 -12.98
C ARG A 99 -5.51 -2.87 -14.23
N LYS A 100 -6.83 -3.06 -14.04
CA LYS A 100 -7.77 -3.14 -15.16
C LYS A 100 -8.07 -1.77 -15.77
N ALA A 101 -8.04 -0.71 -14.98
CA ALA A 101 -8.36 0.64 -15.41
C ALA A 101 -7.18 1.34 -16.10
N MET A 102 -5.94 1.01 -15.74
CA MET A 102 -4.74 1.70 -16.23
C MET A 102 -3.49 0.82 -16.09
N PRO A 103 -2.36 1.14 -16.79
CA PRO A 103 -1.08 0.49 -16.57
C PRO A 103 -0.67 0.49 -15.09
N MET A 104 -0.05 -0.60 -14.63
CA MET A 104 0.29 -0.81 -13.21
C MET A 104 1.17 0.31 -12.65
N GLU A 105 2.14 0.77 -13.42
CA GLU A 105 3.06 1.86 -13.06
C GLU A 105 2.32 3.17 -12.85
N VAL A 106 1.37 3.51 -13.73
CA VAL A 106 0.52 4.70 -13.59
C VAL A 106 -0.33 4.61 -12.33
N GLY A 107 -1.01 3.48 -12.14
CA GLY A 107 -1.85 3.25 -10.97
C GLY A 107 -1.08 3.30 -9.67
N THR A 108 0.13 2.71 -9.62
CA THR A 108 0.96 2.70 -8.41
C THR A 108 1.45 4.11 -8.05
N VAL A 109 1.91 4.89 -9.04
CA VAL A 109 2.35 6.29 -8.82
C VAL A 109 1.17 7.17 -8.44
N LEU A 110 0.00 6.95 -9.04
CA LEU A 110 -1.22 7.67 -8.67
C LEU A 110 -1.61 7.39 -7.20
N VAL A 111 -1.56 6.14 -6.75
CA VAL A 111 -1.80 5.79 -5.34
C VAL A 111 -0.78 6.47 -4.43
N ALA A 112 0.50 6.52 -4.81
CA ALA A 112 1.54 7.24 -4.06
C ALA A 112 1.21 8.73 -3.92
N MET A 113 0.81 9.38 -5.02
CA MET A 113 0.40 10.78 -5.02
C MET A 113 -0.82 11.02 -4.12
N ILE A 114 -1.86 10.18 -4.27
CA ILE A 114 -3.10 10.30 -3.47
C ILE A 114 -2.80 10.10 -1.99
N SER A 115 -2.02 9.10 -1.61
CA SER A 115 -1.71 8.84 -0.21
C SER A 115 -0.94 9.99 0.44
N ALA A 116 0.03 10.58 -0.27
CA ALA A 116 0.76 11.76 0.19
C ALA A 116 -0.11 13.03 0.19
N TYR A 117 -1.00 13.18 -0.77
CA TYR A 117 -2.01 14.23 -0.78
C TYR A 117 -2.91 14.16 0.47
N VAL A 118 -3.42 12.97 0.79
CA VAL A 118 -4.21 12.73 2.01
C VAL A 118 -3.40 13.07 3.27
N LEU A 119 -2.11 12.70 3.31
CA LEU A 119 -1.22 13.09 4.41
C LEU A 119 -1.14 14.62 4.52
N GLY A 120 -0.95 15.34 3.42
CA GLY A 120 -0.91 16.80 3.40
C GLY A 120 -2.18 17.41 3.98
N LEU A 121 -3.36 16.94 3.58
CA LEU A 121 -4.64 17.37 4.13
C LEU A 121 -4.77 17.07 5.63
N CYS A 122 -4.36 15.89 6.07
CA CYS A 122 -4.36 15.53 7.49
C CYS A 122 -3.37 16.36 8.32
N LEU A 123 -2.31 16.88 7.70
CA LEU A 123 -1.39 17.83 8.32
C LEU A 123 -1.96 19.26 8.40
N GLY A 124 -3.09 19.52 7.75
CA GLY A 124 -3.74 20.82 7.71
C GLY A 124 -3.23 21.72 6.58
N LEU A 125 -2.55 21.16 5.59
CA LEU A 125 -2.15 21.90 4.40
C LEU A 125 -3.37 22.25 3.53
N SER A 126 -3.30 23.37 2.81
CA SER A 126 -4.30 23.67 1.78
C SER A 126 -4.27 22.58 0.68
N PRO A 127 -5.38 22.41 -0.06
CA PRO A 127 -5.41 21.43 -1.15
C PRO A 127 -4.28 21.60 -2.18
N TRP A 128 -3.86 22.84 -2.43
CA TRP A 128 -2.78 23.14 -3.38
C TRP A 128 -1.40 22.72 -2.86
N LEU A 129 -1.11 22.95 -1.59
CA LEU A 129 0.13 22.49 -0.95
C LEU A 129 0.15 20.97 -0.81
N ALA A 130 -1.00 20.36 -0.48
CA ALA A 130 -1.15 18.92 -0.46
C ALA A 130 -0.95 18.30 -1.86
N LEU A 131 -1.40 18.96 -2.93
CA LEU A 131 -1.14 18.55 -4.31
C LEU A 131 0.37 18.56 -4.61
N ILE A 132 1.09 19.61 -4.23
CA ILE A 132 2.55 19.68 -4.40
C ILE A 132 3.23 18.53 -3.65
N LEU A 133 2.82 18.25 -2.42
CA LEU A 133 3.34 17.12 -1.65
C LEU A 133 3.05 15.78 -2.35
N GLY A 134 1.83 15.60 -2.85
CA GLY A 134 1.43 14.42 -3.61
C GLY A 134 2.28 14.21 -4.86
N LEU A 135 2.41 15.24 -5.69
CA LEU A 135 3.25 15.20 -6.90
C LEU A 135 4.72 14.93 -6.56
N GLY A 136 5.29 15.64 -5.57
CA GLY A 136 6.69 15.46 -5.17
C GLY A 136 6.98 14.04 -4.68
N PHE A 137 6.07 13.45 -3.89
CA PHE A 137 6.23 12.08 -3.42
C PHE A 137 6.05 11.05 -4.54
N GLY A 138 4.99 11.17 -5.34
CA GLY A 138 4.69 10.19 -6.40
C GLY A 138 5.72 10.22 -7.53
N LEU A 139 6.16 11.41 -7.96
CA LEU A 139 7.16 11.59 -9.03
C LEU A 139 8.60 11.46 -8.56
N SER A 140 8.83 11.05 -7.30
CA SER A 140 10.19 10.87 -6.80
C SER A 140 10.98 9.86 -7.65
N SER A 141 12.25 10.13 -7.89
CA SER A 141 13.15 9.23 -8.64
C SER A 141 13.19 7.82 -8.05
N LEU A 142 13.03 7.69 -6.74
CA LEU A 142 12.99 6.39 -6.05
C LEU A 142 11.85 5.50 -6.56
N ASN A 143 10.64 6.05 -6.69
CA ASN A 143 9.49 5.31 -7.22
C ASN A 143 9.73 4.86 -8.67
N VAL A 144 10.26 5.76 -9.50
CA VAL A 144 10.58 5.48 -10.91
C VAL A 144 11.63 4.39 -11.03
N LEU A 145 12.72 4.49 -10.26
CA LEU A 145 13.82 3.51 -10.28
C LEU A 145 13.34 2.11 -9.84
N TYR A 146 12.56 2.03 -8.77
CA TYR A 146 12.03 0.73 -8.32
C TYR A 146 11.00 0.14 -9.30
N LEU A 147 10.19 0.98 -9.94
CA LEU A 147 9.28 0.50 -10.99
C LEU A 147 10.07 0.00 -12.20
N ALA A 148 11.09 0.74 -12.64
CA ALA A 148 11.93 0.32 -13.76
C ALA A 148 12.68 -1.00 -13.49
N ALA A 149 13.11 -1.23 -12.25
CA ALA A 149 13.74 -2.49 -11.82
C ALA A 149 12.76 -3.66 -11.72
N GLY A 150 11.46 -3.40 -11.59
CA GLY A 150 10.42 -4.44 -11.41
C GLY A 150 10.07 -4.73 -9.94
N HIS A 151 10.53 -3.90 -9.00
CA HIS A 151 10.18 -4.04 -7.58
C HIS A 151 8.74 -3.62 -7.27
N ALA A 152 7.77 -4.19 -7.97
CA ALA A 152 6.35 -3.78 -7.93
C ALA A 152 5.76 -3.84 -6.52
N THR A 153 6.05 -4.89 -5.75
CA THR A 153 5.55 -5.05 -4.36
C THR A 153 6.12 -3.97 -3.45
N LYS A 154 7.41 -3.68 -3.56
CA LYS A 154 8.08 -2.63 -2.80
C LYS A 154 7.47 -1.25 -3.06
N VAL A 155 7.26 -0.89 -4.32
CA VAL A 155 6.70 0.43 -4.67
C VAL A 155 5.25 0.55 -4.22
N ARG A 156 4.44 -0.51 -4.35
CA ARG A 156 3.06 -0.51 -3.82
C ARG A 156 3.04 -0.31 -2.29
N ALA A 157 3.94 -0.96 -1.56
CA ALA A 157 4.08 -0.74 -0.13
C ALA A 157 4.46 0.71 0.18
N ILE A 158 5.49 1.26 -0.48
CA ILE A 158 5.92 2.66 -0.31
C ILE A 158 4.78 3.63 -0.65
N ALA A 159 4.04 3.37 -1.74
CA ALA A 159 2.95 4.22 -2.21
C ALA A 159 1.84 4.43 -1.17
N THR A 160 1.62 3.47 -0.30
CA THR A 160 0.55 3.51 0.71
C THR A 160 0.99 4.04 2.08
N MET A 161 2.31 4.08 2.36
CA MET A 161 2.85 4.53 3.67
C MET A 161 2.35 5.92 4.10
N PRO A 162 2.38 6.97 3.24
CA PRO A 162 1.91 8.30 3.65
C PRO A 162 0.45 8.28 4.11
N GLY A 163 -0.40 7.47 3.49
CA GLY A 163 -1.80 7.32 3.88
C GLY A 163 -1.98 6.67 5.26
N VAL A 164 -1.16 5.66 5.59
CA VAL A 164 -1.16 5.07 6.94
C VAL A 164 -0.74 6.12 7.97
N VAL A 165 0.35 6.84 7.70
CA VAL A 165 0.84 7.93 8.56
C VAL A 165 -0.23 9.01 8.74
N ALA A 166 -0.92 9.39 7.67
CA ALA A 166 -2.02 10.35 7.70
C ALA A 166 -3.11 9.93 8.69
N GLY A 167 -3.55 8.68 8.61
CA GLY A 167 -4.57 8.14 9.49
C GLY A 167 -4.14 8.14 10.95
N VAL A 168 -2.91 7.69 11.24
CA VAL A 168 -2.35 7.68 12.60
C VAL A 168 -2.26 9.10 13.17
N MET A 169 -1.73 10.04 12.41
CA MET A 169 -1.64 11.44 12.86
C MET A 169 -3.01 12.06 13.08
N LEU A 170 -3.98 11.78 12.21
CA LEU A 170 -5.35 12.28 12.35
C LEU A 170 -6.02 11.74 13.60
N ALA A 171 -5.80 10.48 13.96
CA ALA A 171 -6.34 9.86 15.16
C ALA A 171 -5.81 10.55 16.43
N PHE A 172 -4.50 10.79 16.53
CA PHE A 172 -3.89 11.46 17.65
C PHE A 172 -4.24 12.97 17.73
N ARG A 173 -4.65 13.57 16.62
CA ARG A 173 -5.16 14.94 16.57
C ARG A 173 -6.65 15.09 16.99
N GLY A 174 -7.24 14.04 17.55
CA GLY A 174 -8.59 14.06 18.13
C GLY A 174 -9.71 13.57 17.19
N ARG A 175 -9.39 13.18 15.95
CA ARG A 175 -10.34 12.59 15.00
C ARG A 175 -10.13 11.08 14.90
N MET A 176 -10.17 10.38 16.06
CA MET A 176 -9.70 9.00 16.20
C MET A 176 -10.38 8.02 15.23
N TRP A 177 -11.70 8.08 15.08
CA TRP A 177 -12.43 7.14 14.19
C TRP A 177 -12.15 7.39 12.71
N ALA A 178 -12.13 8.65 12.30
CA ALA A 178 -11.77 9.02 10.93
C ALA A 178 -10.30 8.64 10.64
N GLY A 179 -9.40 8.93 11.59
CA GLY A 179 -8.00 8.53 11.48
C GLY A 179 -7.81 7.02 11.41
N ALA A 180 -8.51 6.26 12.25
CA ALA A 180 -8.47 4.82 12.21
C ALA A 180 -9.00 4.24 10.89
N GLY A 181 -10.07 4.79 10.34
CA GLY A 181 -10.60 4.40 9.03
C GLY A 181 -9.61 4.65 7.90
N VAL A 182 -8.96 5.83 7.87
CA VAL A 182 -7.91 6.15 6.90
C VAL A 182 -6.70 5.23 7.08
N ALA A 183 -6.24 5.03 8.32
CA ALA A 183 -5.13 4.14 8.62
C ALA A 183 -5.44 2.70 8.19
N ALA A 184 -6.63 2.18 8.53
CA ALA A 184 -7.05 0.83 8.17
C ALA A 184 -7.10 0.62 6.65
N PHE A 185 -7.65 1.57 5.92
CA PHE A 185 -7.73 1.50 4.45
C PHE A 185 -6.34 1.40 3.80
N PHE A 186 -5.46 2.34 4.15
CA PHE A 186 -4.11 2.33 3.57
C PHE A 186 -3.24 1.20 4.12
N ALA A 187 -3.40 0.78 5.38
CA ALA A 187 -2.70 -0.36 5.95
C ALA A 187 -3.11 -1.67 5.26
N ALA A 188 -4.38 -1.86 4.96
CA ALA A 188 -4.85 -3.03 4.22
C ALA A 188 -4.23 -3.10 2.82
N LEU A 189 -4.16 -1.98 2.08
CA LEU A 189 -3.48 -1.90 0.79
C LEU A 189 -1.97 -2.09 0.91
N HIS A 190 -1.36 -1.60 2.00
CA HIS A 190 0.07 -1.76 2.28
C HIS A 190 0.44 -3.22 2.50
N LEU A 191 -0.32 -3.91 3.35
CA LEU A 191 -0.08 -5.31 3.68
C LEU A 191 -0.32 -6.24 2.48
N GLU A 192 -1.30 -5.91 1.62
CA GLU A 192 -1.54 -6.62 0.36
C GLU A 192 -0.35 -6.54 -0.62
N ALA A 193 0.50 -5.54 -0.49
CA ALA A 193 1.73 -5.45 -1.30
C ALA A 193 2.74 -6.55 -0.96
N ASP A 194 2.57 -7.25 0.17
CA ASP A 194 3.38 -8.37 0.64
C ASP A 194 4.90 -8.06 0.66
N HIS A 195 5.26 -6.92 1.26
CA HIS A 195 6.65 -6.50 1.37
C HIS A 195 7.04 -6.25 2.84
N VAL A 196 7.37 -7.33 3.55
CA VAL A 196 7.63 -7.35 5.00
C VAL A 196 8.66 -6.30 5.44
N GLN A 197 9.74 -6.11 4.67
CA GLN A 197 10.77 -5.12 5.00
C GLN A 197 10.22 -3.68 5.02
N MET A 198 9.34 -3.32 4.08
CA MET A 198 8.73 -1.99 4.05
C MET A 198 7.74 -1.82 5.19
N THR A 199 7.01 -2.86 5.55
CA THR A 199 6.12 -2.88 6.73
C THR A 199 6.92 -2.66 8.01
N TYR A 200 8.06 -3.31 8.13
CA TYR A 200 8.95 -3.14 9.28
C TYR A 200 9.44 -1.69 9.43
N TYR A 201 9.87 -1.05 8.35
CA TYR A 201 10.26 0.37 8.38
C TYR A 201 9.09 1.30 8.71
N LEU A 202 7.90 1.00 8.18
CA LEU A 202 6.69 1.75 8.53
C LEU A 202 6.39 1.64 10.03
N LEU A 203 6.51 0.46 10.63
CA LEU A 203 6.26 0.28 12.06
C LEU A 203 7.21 1.11 12.94
N TYR A 204 8.49 1.25 12.58
CA TYR A 204 9.40 2.15 13.29
C TYR A 204 8.94 3.61 13.20
N LEU A 205 8.54 4.06 12.02
CA LEU A 205 8.03 5.41 11.84
C LEU A 205 6.77 5.65 12.67
N LEU A 206 5.82 4.71 12.63
CA LEU A 206 4.58 4.79 13.42
C LEU A 206 4.86 4.76 14.92
N GLY A 207 5.83 3.95 15.35
CA GLY A 207 6.29 3.92 16.75
C GLY A 207 6.85 5.26 17.21
N ALA A 208 7.70 5.89 16.39
CA ALA A 208 8.22 7.22 16.68
C ALA A 208 7.12 8.28 16.77
N ILE A 209 6.15 8.25 15.86
CA ILE A 209 4.98 9.15 15.88
C ILE A 209 4.14 8.91 17.16
N ALA A 210 3.90 7.64 17.52
CA ALA A 210 3.15 7.29 18.71
C ALA A 210 3.85 7.79 19.97
N VAL A 211 5.16 7.57 20.11
CA VAL A 211 5.96 8.09 21.25
C VAL A 211 5.82 9.62 21.34
N GLY A 212 5.99 10.34 20.22
CA GLY A 212 5.81 11.79 20.18
C GLY A 212 4.40 12.23 20.61
N ALA A 213 3.37 11.52 20.14
CA ALA A 213 1.97 11.79 20.51
C ALA A 213 1.72 11.54 22.01
N TRP A 214 2.28 10.46 22.58
CA TRP A 214 2.14 10.18 24.01
C TRP A 214 2.89 11.18 24.88
N VAL A 215 4.11 11.59 24.50
CA VAL A 215 4.85 12.66 25.20
C VAL A 215 4.05 13.96 25.16
N HIS A 216 3.53 14.34 24.00
CA HIS A 216 2.67 15.52 23.89
C HIS A 216 1.43 15.41 24.78
N ALA A 217 0.76 14.26 24.82
CA ALA A 217 -0.40 14.01 25.64
C ALA A 217 -0.09 14.09 27.14
N ALA A 218 1.08 13.60 27.57
CA ALA A 218 1.54 13.71 28.96
C ALA A 218 1.73 15.17 29.36
N VAL A 219 2.39 15.98 28.52
CA VAL A 219 2.58 17.42 28.76
C VAL A 219 1.26 18.18 28.79
N LYS A 220 0.28 17.78 27.98
CA LYS A 220 -1.03 18.43 27.90
C LYS A 220 -2.11 17.86 28.82
N GLY A 221 -1.81 16.82 29.59
CA GLY A 221 -2.79 16.17 30.49
C GLY A 221 -3.88 15.41 29.74
N THR A 222 -3.62 14.93 28.52
CA THR A 222 -4.60 14.25 27.65
C THR A 222 -4.31 12.77 27.43
N LEU A 223 -3.66 12.10 28.36
CA LEU A 223 -3.22 10.69 28.26
C LEU A 223 -4.38 9.73 27.94
N LEU A 224 -5.56 9.94 28.52
CA LEU A 224 -6.72 9.09 28.22
C LEU A 224 -7.10 9.12 26.72
N ARG A 225 -7.05 10.29 26.09
CA ARG A 225 -7.31 10.42 24.65
C ARG A 225 -6.24 9.72 23.82
N ALA A 226 -4.99 9.83 24.22
CA ALA A 226 -3.89 9.13 23.55
C ALA A 226 -4.07 7.60 23.65
N ALA A 227 -4.45 7.09 24.82
CA ALA A 227 -4.75 5.67 25.04
C ALA A 227 -5.93 5.20 24.17
N GLN A 228 -7.03 5.95 24.13
CA GLN A 228 -8.18 5.65 23.29
C GLN A 228 -7.81 5.62 21.80
N SER A 229 -7.06 6.64 21.31
CA SER A 229 -6.59 6.69 19.94
C SER A 229 -5.68 5.49 19.61
N SER A 230 -4.78 5.12 20.51
CA SER A 230 -3.92 3.95 20.35
C SER A 230 -4.73 2.65 20.29
N GLY A 231 -5.73 2.47 21.16
CA GLY A 231 -6.60 1.29 21.15
C GLY A 231 -7.38 1.14 19.84
N VAL A 232 -7.95 2.24 19.33
CA VAL A 232 -8.69 2.24 18.06
C VAL A 232 -7.74 2.00 16.88
N LEU A 233 -6.52 2.57 16.88
CA LEU A 233 -5.51 2.32 15.85
C LEU A 233 -5.00 0.88 15.87
N LEU A 234 -4.80 0.28 17.04
CA LEU A 234 -4.44 -1.14 17.15
C LEU A 234 -5.54 -2.03 16.58
N LEU A 235 -6.80 -1.76 16.90
CA LEU A 235 -7.93 -2.48 16.30
C LEU A 235 -7.94 -2.32 14.77
N ALA A 236 -7.73 -1.11 14.27
CA ALA A 236 -7.64 -0.83 12.83
C ALA A 236 -6.50 -1.61 12.16
N GLY A 237 -5.33 -1.67 12.81
CA GLY A 237 -4.17 -2.46 12.35
C GLY A 237 -4.46 -3.95 12.31
N LEU A 238 -5.06 -4.51 13.36
CA LEU A 238 -5.47 -5.92 13.41
C LEU A 238 -6.46 -6.26 12.30
N LEU A 239 -7.51 -5.45 12.13
CA LEU A 239 -8.49 -5.65 11.06
C LEU A 239 -7.87 -5.59 9.66
N SER A 240 -6.87 -4.72 9.48
CA SER A 240 -6.13 -4.60 8.21
C SER A 240 -5.24 -5.81 7.93
N ALA A 241 -4.75 -6.49 8.97
CA ALA A 241 -3.89 -7.66 8.85
C ALA A 241 -4.68 -8.96 8.60
N LEU A 242 -5.95 -9.02 9.01
CA LEU A 242 -6.77 -10.24 8.87
C LEU A 242 -6.77 -10.85 7.46
N PRO A 243 -6.90 -10.07 6.36
CA PRO A 243 -6.87 -10.64 5.02
C PRO A 243 -5.55 -11.31 4.66
N GLN A 244 -4.45 -10.96 5.33
CA GLN A 244 -3.09 -11.45 5.05
C GLN A 244 -2.64 -12.58 5.96
N THR A 245 -3.46 -13.02 6.92
CA THR A 245 -3.08 -14.04 7.91
C THR A 245 -2.69 -15.36 7.27
N GLY A 246 -3.37 -15.78 6.20
CA GLY A 246 -3.05 -17.00 5.47
C GLY A 246 -1.66 -16.96 4.83
N GLN A 247 -1.33 -15.87 4.12
CA GLN A 247 -0.02 -15.68 3.50
C GLN A 247 1.09 -15.59 4.56
N LEU A 248 0.85 -14.86 5.64
CA LEU A 248 1.81 -14.73 6.74
C LEU A 248 2.09 -16.08 7.41
N ALA A 249 1.05 -16.88 7.69
CA ALA A 249 1.21 -18.20 8.30
C ALA A 249 2.01 -19.16 7.39
N LEU A 250 1.73 -19.18 6.10
CA LEU A 250 2.47 -19.99 5.13
C LEU A 250 3.94 -19.54 5.01
N THR A 251 4.18 -18.25 5.04
CA THR A 251 5.53 -17.69 4.99
C THR A 251 6.31 -18.02 6.27
N GLU A 252 5.67 -17.95 7.44
CA GLU A 252 6.27 -18.33 8.72
C GLU A 252 6.65 -19.80 8.74
N GLN A 253 5.72 -20.70 8.37
CA GLN A 253 5.98 -22.13 8.31
C GLN A 253 7.15 -22.47 7.37
N TYR A 254 7.20 -21.82 6.20
CA TYR A 254 8.26 -22.06 5.23
C TYR A 254 9.59 -21.44 5.66
N SER A 255 9.57 -20.37 6.47
CA SER A 255 10.79 -19.68 6.91
C SER A 255 11.79 -20.60 7.63
N GLU A 256 11.29 -21.61 8.33
CA GLU A 256 12.15 -22.61 9.03
C GLU A 256 13.06 -23.42 8.08
N PHE A 257 12.65 -23.55 6.82
CA PHE A 257 13.39 -24.28 5.78
C PHE A 257 14.28 -23.37 4.92
N THR A 258 14.33 -22.08 5.22
CA THR A 258 15.11 -21.11 4.44
C THR A 258 16.44 -20.80 5.14
N THR A 259 17.40 -20.25 4.37
CA THR A 259 18.70 -19.79 4.90
C THR A 259 18.56 -18.67 5.97
N ARG A 260 17.38 -18.06 6.10
CA ARG A 260 17.05 -17.04 7.12
C ARG A 260 16.27 -17.62 8.30
N GLY A 261 15.95 -18.91 8.29
CA GLY A 261 15.33 -19.63 9.39
C GLY A 261 16.28 -19.88 10.54
N LYS A 262 15.85 -20.67 11.53
CA LYS A 262 16.72 -21.07 12.64
C LYS A 262 17.96 -21.74 12.07
N ALA A 263 19.14 -21.20 12.36
CA ALA A 263 20.38 -21.87 12.05
C ALA A 263 20.35 -23.26 12.73
N ASN A 264 20.31 -24.32 11.92
CA ASN A 264 20.60 -25.63 12.42
C ASN A 264 22.11 -25.65 12.76
N VAL A 265 22.43 -25.35 14.00
CA VAL A 265 23.76 -25.51 14.55
C VAL A 265 23.91 -26.95 15.01
#